data_16e822646570d2cd035ad6eaa0f45979
#
_entry.id   16e822646570d2cd035ad6eaa0f45979
#
_cell.length_a   1.000
_cell.length_b   1.000
_cell.length_c   1.000
_cell.angle_alpha   90.00
_cell.angle_beta   90.00
_cell.angle_gamma   90.00
#
_symmetry.space_group_name_H-M   'P 1'
#
loop_
_entity.id
_entity.type
_entity.pdbx_description
1 polymer ?
#
loop_
_entity_poly.entity_id
_entity_poly.type
_entity_poly.pdbx_seq_one_letter_code
_entity_poly.pdbx_strand_id
1 'polypeptide(L)'
;MKNLLEVREFDSITCNPDFQNEYAYLPEKTFRDLEEFIRMFAGDEDHADALNFLKIGYRRNVGDVISVSNYVGLIQMQNDYQIQVLPKIDFGEGTDSGIDNGNAGNGSNDDGVDTSRETKKIFLRMLRSMKDFPSKIFTDASLRTDQMNLYEIFINMYLQEVRTLVKHGLRSAYLTKEDNLNFFKGKLVINQQIRRNAAHGERFYTGFDEYQVNRPENRLVKATLLKLGMLSSSAENHKEIRQLLSCFELVNASTNYERDFSMITIDRSTRDYDMLMRWSKVFLLNQSFTTFSGGTTARALLFPMEKVFESYVAQELRKIVIELGWEFSAQDKGYYLFDSPRQFALRPDIVIRRDDGSIVVLDTKWKRLTDNRYANYGISQSDMYQMYVYSKKYQAPEIWLLYPVTEEMRGHSEIQFKSDDGVHVRAYFVDVANAEKSMRDLARKLKK
;
A
#
# COMPACT_ATOMS: atom_id res chain seq x y z
N MET A 1 -15.69 -11.81 18.29
CA MET A 1 -14.40 -11.65 17.59
C MET A 1 -14.70 -11.68 16.11
N LYS A 2 -14.14 -10.76 15.33
CA LYS A 2 -14.22 -10.86 13.86
C LYS A 2 -13.41 -12.08 13.43
N ASN A 3 -13.95 -12.88 12.52
CA ASN A 3 -13.25 -14.06 12.02
C ASN A 3 -12.13 -13.60 11.09
N LEU A 4 -10.87 -13.83 11.47
CA LEU A 4 -9.69 -13.49 10.69
C LEU A 4 -9.15 -14.74 10.02
N LEU A 5 -9.09 -14.74 8.68
CA LEU A 5 -8.34 -15.71 7.89
C LEU A 5 -7.02 -15.07 7.48
N GLU A 6 -5.91 -15.65 7.88
CA GLU A 6 -4.57 -15.26 7.43
C GLU A 6 -4.09 -16.20 6.33
N VAL A 7 -3.70 -15.64 5.21
CA VAL A 7 -3.15 -16.36 4.04
C VAL A 7 -1.89 -15.66 3.56
N ARG A 8 -1.07 -16.37 2.81
CA ARG A 8 0.12 -15.79 2.16
C ARG A 8 -0.11 -15.64 0.67
N GLU A 9 0.71 -14.82 0.03
CA GLU A 9 0.77 -14.76 -1.43
C GLU A 9 0.91 -16.17 -2.02
N PHE A 10 0.20 -16.42 -3.12
CA PHE A 10 0.14 -17.70 -3.84
C PHE A 10 -0.54 -18.85 -3.10
N ASP A 11 -1.03 -18.63 -1.90
CA ASP A 11 -1.89 -19.62 -1.25
C ASP A 11 -3.24 -19.72 -1.96
N SER A 12 -3.93 -20.83 -1.75
CA SER A 12 -5.27 -21.04 -2.27
C SER A 12 -6.27 -21.22 -1.15
N ILE A 13 -7.44 -20.60 -1.34
CA ILE A 13 -8.57 -20.64 -0.41
C ILE A 13 -9.64 -21.58 -0.99
N THR A 14 -10.26 -22.41 -0.16
CA THR A 14 -11.37 -23.29 -0.55
C THR A 14 -12.53 -23.20 0.42
N CYS A 15 -13.73 -23.56 -0.02
CA CYS A 15 -14.90 -23.79 0.84
C CYS A 15 -15.15 -25.27 1.12
N ASN A 16 -14.29 -26.18 0.65
CA ASN A 16 -14.41 -27.59 0.89
C ASN A 16 -13.79 -27.97 2.25
N PRO A 17 -14.58 -28.39 3.25
CA PRO A 17 -14.09 -28.69 4.58
C PRO A 17 -13.14 -29.89 4.64
N ASP A 18 -13.19 -30.80 3.65
CA ASP A 18 -12.32 -31.97 3.62
C ASP A 18 -10.86 -31.63 3.37
N PHE A 19 -10.60 -30.42 2.84
CA PHE A 19 -9.27 -29.94 2.46
C PHE A 19 -8.77 -28.78 3.34
N GLN A 20 -9.39 -28.51 4.48
CA GLN A 20 -9.01 -27.41 5.39
C GLN A 20 -7.60 -27.54 5.99
N ASN A 21 -6.95 -28.69 5.91
CA ASN A 21 -5.58 -28.91 6.36
C ASN A 21 -4.52 -28.58 5.28
N GLU A 22 -4.94 -28.56 4.00
CA GLU A 22 -4.05 -28.31 2.86
C GLU A 22 -4.24 -26.90 2.27
N TYR A 23 -5.43 -26.33 2.45
CA TYR A 23 -5.84 -25.04 1.91
C TYR A 23 -6.43 -24.17 3.02
N ALA A 24 -6.33 -22.86 2.85
CA ALA A 24 -7.05 -21.93 3.69
C ALA A 24 -8.57 -22.13 3.50
N TYR A 25 -9.31 -22.23 4.59
CA TYR A 25 -10.73 -22.54 4.55
C TYR A 25 -11.60 -21.32 4.83
N LEU A 26 -12.60 -21.10 3.98
CA LEU A 26 -13.71 -20.17 4.23
C LEU A 26 -15.05 -20.91 4.21
N PRO A 27 -16.00 -20.55 5.10
CA PRO A 27 -17.37 -21.04 4.99
C PRO A 27 -17.95 -20.73 3.62
N GLU A 28 -18.76 -21.65 3.08
CA GLU A 28 -19.26 -21.58 1.68
C GLU A 28 -19.89 -20.21 1.36
N LYS A 29 -20.72 -19.68 2.24
CA LYS A 29 -21.34 -18.35 2.03
C LYS A 29 -20.28 -17.26 1.86
N THR A 30 -19.29 -17.21 2.75
CA THR A 30 -18.20 -16.21 2.70
C THR A 30 -17.34 -16.39 1.45
N PHE A 31 -17.11 -17.63 1.04
CA PHE A 31 -16.37 -17.94 -0.18
C PHE A 31 -17.13 -17.46 -1.42
N ARG A 32 -18.46 -17.66 -1.49
CA ARG A 32 -19.28 -17.16 -2.60
C ARG A 32 -19.36 -15.63 -2.63
N ASP A 33 -19.47 -14.99 -1.45
CA ASP A 33 -19.41 -13.53 -1.35
C ASP A 33 -18.05 -12.97 -1.86
N LEU A 34 -16.95 -13.68 -1.58
CA LEU A 34 -15.62 -13.33 -2.09
C LEU A 34 -15.51 -13.56 -3.60
N GLU A 35 -16.07 -14.65 -4.11
CA GLU A 35 -16.13 -14.95 -5.55
C GLU A 35 -16.91 -13.88 -6.31
N GLU A 36 -18.07 -13.47 -5.80
CA GLU A 36 -18.88 -12.38 -6.36
C GLU A 36 -18.12 -11.06 -6.37
N PHE A 37 -17.44 -10.75 -5.26
CA PHE A 37 -16.57 -9.58 -5.18
C PHE A 37 -15.49 -9.57 -6.27
N ILE A 38 -14.81 -10.70 -6.49
CA ILE A 38 -13.79 -10.82 -7.53
C ILE A 38 -14.40 -10.63 -8.92
N ARG A 39 -15.58 -11.23 -9.19
CA ARG A 39 -16.26 -11.13 -10.50
C ARG A 39 -16.75 -9.71 -10.79
N MET A 40 -17.22 -8.98 -9.79
CA MET A 40 -17.62 -7.56 -9.94
C MET A 40 -16.43 -6.70 -10.39
N PHE A 41 -15.25 -6.96 -9.85
CA PHE A 41 -14.03 -6.26 -10.27
C PHE A 41 -13.58 -6.63 -11.68
N ALA A 42 -13.82 -7.87 -12.10
CA ALA A 42 -13.44 -8.35 -13.42
C ALA A 42 -14.20 -7.65 -14.57
N GLY A 43 -15.33 -7.02 -14.28
CA GLY A 43 -16.17 -6.34 -15.28
C GLY A 43 -15.86 -4.88 -15.52
N ASP A 44 -14.93 -4.27 -14.79
CA ASP A 44 -14.62 -2.84 -14.87
C ASP A 44 -13.36 -2.60 -15.73
N GLU A 45 -13.54 -2.04 -16.95
CA GLU A 45 -12.46 -1.83 -17.93
C GLU A 45 -11.35 -0.89 -17.43
N ASP A 46 -11.65 0.01 -16.49
CA ASP A 46 -10.67 0.92 -15.86
C ASP A 46 -9.73 0.19 -14.87
N HIS A 47 -9.99 -1.09 -14.58
CA HIS A 47 -9.31 -1.85 -13.53
C HIS A 47 -8.67 -3.16 -14.02
N ALA A 48 -8.21 -3.22 -15.26
CA ALA A 48 -7.58 -4.42 -15.85
C ALA A 48 -6.40 -4.97 -15.02
N ASP A 49 -5.66 -4.12 -14.30
CA ASP A 49 -4.62 -4.54 -13.37
C ASP A 49 -5.18 -5.14 -12.06
N ALA A 50 -6.44 -4.84 -11.72
CA ALA A 50 -7.11 -5.31 -10.52
C ALA A 50 -7.48 -6.80 -10.58
N LEU A 51 -7.70 -7.34 -11.76
CA LEU A 51 -8.03 -8.74 -12.01
C LEU A 51 -6.95 -9.73 -11.56
N ASN A 52 -5.75 -9.24 -11.27
CA ASN A 52 -4.61 -10.09 -10.97
C ASN A 52 -4.41 -10.39 -9.48
N PHE A 53 -5.19 -9.81 -8.55
CA PHE A 53 -4.95 -10.00 -7.12
C PHE A 53 -5.49 -11.34 -6.58
N LEU A 54 -6.63 -11.80 -7.07
CA LEU A 54 -7.22 -13.09 -6.75
C LEU A 54 -7.71 -13.77 -8.04
N LYS A 55 -7.44 -15.05 -8.18
CA LYS A 55 -7.82 -15.86 -9.35
C LYS A 55 -8.79 -16.95 -8.95
N ILE A 56 -9.98 -16.94 -9.54
CA ILE A 56 -10.95 -18.02 -9.39
C ILE A 56 -10.51 -19.17 -10.28
N GLY A 57 -10.48 -20.36 -9.72
CA GLY A 57 -10.11 -21.58 -10.42
C GLY A 57 -10.84 -22.81 -9.91
N TYR A 58 -10.58 -23.95 -10.53
CA TYR A 58 -11.11 -25.23 -10.13
C TYR A 58 -9.97 -26.25 -10.05
N ARG A 59 -9.89 -26.98 -8.93
CA ARG A 59 -8.93 -28.09 -8.77
C ARG A 59 -9.66 -29.41 -8.68
N ARG A 60 -9.18 -30.40 -9.43
CA ARG A 60 -9.74 -31.76 -9.40
C ARG A 60 -9.69 -32.29 -7.97
N ASN A 61 -10.79 -32.88 -7.50
CA ASN A 61 -11.05 -33.41 -6.15
C ASN A 61 -11.24 -32.37 -5.03
N VAL A 62 -10.80 -31.12 -5.18
CA VAL A 62 -10.97 -30.06 -4.18
C VAL A 62 -12.24 -29.24 -4.44
N GLY A 63 -12.53 -28.97 -5.73
CA GLY A 63 -13.63 -28.10 -6.16
C GLY A 63 -13.13 -26.68 -6.49
N ASP A 64 -13.99 -25.71 -6.21
CA ASP A 64 -13.69 -24.31 -6.44
C ASP A 64 -12.59 -23.80 -5.50
N VAL A 65 -11.64 -23.07 -6.05
CA VAL A 65 -10.53 -22.47 -5.31
C VAL A 65 -10.32 -21.01 -5.74
N ILE A 66 -9.93 -20.17 -4.81
CA ILE A 66 -9.50 -18.80 -5.04
C ILE A 66 -8.02 -18.74 -4.70
N SER A 67 -7.17 -18.47 -5.68
CA SER A 67 -5.73 -18.35 -5.48
C SER A 67 -5.33 -16.89 -5.32
N VAL A 68 -4.54 -16.59 -4.29
CA VAL A 68 -3.97 -15.26 -4.04
C VAL A 68 -2.79 -15.04 -4.98
N SER A 69 -2.68 -13.85 -5.56
CA SER A 69 -1.54 -13.45 -6.40
C SER A 69 -0.54 -12.61 -5.59
N ASN A 70 0.31 -11.85 -6.28
CA ASN A 70 1.36 -11.01 -5.70
C ASN A 70 0.85 -9.68 -5.06
N TYR A 71 -0.23 -9.76 -4.31
CA TYR A 71 -0.81 -8.64 -3.57
C TYR A 71 -0.90 -8.98 -2.08
N VAL A 72 -0.55 -8.02 -1.25
CA VAL A 72 -0.53 -8.13 0.20
C VAL A 72 -1.40 -7.05 0.81
N GLY A 73 -2.06 -7.36 1.90
CA GLY A 73 -2.95 -6.43 2.59
C GLY A 73 -4.16 -7.08 3.22
N LEU A 74 -5.32 -6.48 3.04
CA LEU A 74 -6.53 -6.92 3.73
C LEU A 74 -7.77 -6.83 2.85
N ILE A 75 -8.65 -7.82 2.97
CA ILE A 75 -10.01 -7.82 2.43
C ILE A 75 -10.98 -7.94 3.60
N GLN A 76 -11.87 -6.95 3.74
CA GLN A 76 -12.94 -6.93 4.73
C GLN A 76 -14.25 -7.34 4.06
N MET A 77 -14.83 -8.47 4.48
CA MET A 77 -16.13 -8.94 4.03
C MET A 77 -17.28 -8.31 4.85
N GLN A 78 -18.50 -8.28 4.32
CA GLN A 78 -19.66 -7.72 5.02
C GLN A 78 -20.09 -8.56 6.25
N ASN A 79 -19.83 -9.86 6.21
CA ASN A 79 -20.20 -10.81 7.25
C ASN A 79 -19.19 -10.92 8.40
N ASP A 80 -18.46 -9.81 8.68
CA ASP A 80 -17.42 -9.71 9.70
C ASP A 80 -16.19 -10.63 9.53
N TYR A 81 -16.04 -11.29 8.37
CA TYR A 81 -14.80 -11.96 8.01
C TYR A 81 -13.77 -10.95 7.50
N GLN A 82 -12.54 -11.17 7.92
CA GLN A 82 -11.37 -10.45 7.42
C GLN A 82 -10.39 -11.46 6.81
N ILE A 83 -9.93 -11.20 5.61
CA ILE A 83 -8.89 -11.99 4.95
C ILE A 83 -7.64 -11.14 4.90
N GLN A 84 -6.63 -11.54 5.64
CA GLN A 84 -5.33 -10.87 5.67
C GLN A 84 -4.36 -11.65 4.80
N VAL A 85 -3.80 -10.98 3.79
CA VAL A 85 -2.78 -11.53 2.90
C VAL A 85 -1.42 -11.00 3.33
N LEU A 86 -0.48 -11.90 3.61
CA LEU A 86 0.89 -11.59 3.98
C LEU A 86 1.87 -11.95 2.85
N PRO A 87 3.07 -11.32 2.80
CA PRO A 87 4.11 -11.71 1.87
C PRO A 87 4.55 -13.17 2.07
N LYS A 88 4.79 -13.88 0.97
CA LYS A 88 5.33 -15.25 1.00
C LYS A 88 6.86 -15.26 0.98
N ILE A 89 7.48 -14.50 1.84
CA ILE A 89 8.92 -14.54 2.06
C ILE A 89 9.14 -15.04 3.47
N ASP A 90 9.91 -16.11 3.57
CA ASP A 90 10.39 -16.59 4.85
C ASP A 90 11.54 -15.66 5.28
N PHE A 91 11.22 -14.72 6.14
CA PHE A 91 12.22 -13.92 6.82
C PHE A 91 12.85 -14.79 7.90
N GLY A 92 13.70 -15.73 7.47
CA GLY A 92 14.36 -16.65 8.37
C GLY A 92 15.21 -15.88 9.37
N GLU A 93 15.16 -16.31 10.61
CA GLU A 93 15.95 -15.82 11.71
C GLU A 93 17.43 -15.78 11.36
N GLY A 94 17.98 -14.58 11.21
CA GLY A 94 19.40 -14.35 11.29
C GLY A 94 19.83 -14.33 12.76
N THR A 95 19.59 -15.39 13.50
CA THR A 95 20.24 -15.60 14.80
C THR A 95 21.61 -16.19 14.52
N ASP A 96 22.60 -15.31 14.49
CA ASP A 96 23.99 -15.64 14.76
C ASP A 96 24.07 -16.06 16.24
N SER A 97 23.74 -17.31 16.54
CA SER A 97 24.07 -17.98 17.80
C SER A 97 24.59 -19.35 17.42
N GLY A 98 25.92 -19.39 17.15
CA GLY A 98 26.64 -20.62 17.27
C GLY A 98 26.43 -21.20 18.67
N ILE A 99 25.83 -22.36 18.73
CA ILE A 99 26.15 -23.48 19.60
C ILE A 99 25.30 -24.68 19.15
N ASP A 100 26.02 -25.65 18.67
CA ASP A 100 25.62 -27.03 18.42
C ASP A 100 24.93 -27.64 19.66
N ASN A 101 23.76 -28.28 19.48
CA ASN A 101 23.48 -29.57 20.09
C ASN A 101 22.09 -30.10 19.68
N GLY A 102 22.15 -31.27 19.05
CA GLY A 102 20.97 -32.01 18.65
C GLY A 102 20.01 -32.34 19.81
N ASN A 103 18.75 -32.09 19.54
CA ASN A 103 17.66 -32.95 20.01
C ASN A 103 16.39 -32.71 19.22
N ALA A 104 15.91 -33.73 18.53
CA ALA A 104 14.60 -33.74 17.88
C ALA A 104 13.53 -33.85 18.96
N GLY A 105 12.61 -32.85 19.01
CA GLY A 105 11.49 -32.91 19.94
C GLY A 105 10.47 -31.79 19.71
N ASN A 106 9.30 -32.16 19.20
CA ASN A 106 8.00 -31.47 19.24
C ASN A 106 8.01 -29.94 19.03
N GLY A 107 7.83 -29.52 17.77
CA GLY A 107 7.51 -28.13 17.43
C GLY A 107 6.16 -27.72 18.03
N SER A 108 6.19 -26.77 18.94
CA SER A 108 5.05 -26.10 19.53
C SER A 108 4.50 -25.06 18.57
N ASN A 109 3.18 -24.79 18.64
CA ASN A 109 2.41 -23.78 17.88
C ASN A 109 2.94 -22.32 18.03
N ASP A 110 4.04 -22.10 18.73
CA ASP A 110 4.60 -20.77 19.04
C ASP A 110 5.49 -20.22 17.94
N ASP A 111 6.19 -21.09 17.19
CA ASP A 111 7.11 -20.67 16.12
C ASP A 111 6.38 -20.00 14.93
N GLY A 112 5.16 -20.43 14.62
CA GLY A 112 4.36 -19.86 13.53
C GLY A 112 3.83 -18.44 13.81
N VAL A 113 3.60 -18.12 15.08
CA VAL A 113 3.09 -16.80 15.52
C VAL A 113 4.21 -15.75 15.44
N ASP A 114 5.44 -16.12 15.73
CA ASP A 114 6.57 -15.19 15.73
C ASP A 114 6.99 -14.84 14.29
N THR A 115 6.98 -15.79 13.38
CA THR A 115 7.25 -15.58 11.95
C THR A 115 6.23 -14.64 11.30
N SER A 116 4.94 -14.76 11.61
CA SER A 116 3.88 -13.87 11.11
C SER A 116 4.07 -12.43 11.60
N ARG A 117 4.50 -12.24 12.85
CA ARG A 117 4.78 -10.92 13.43
C ARG A 117 5.94 -10.21 12.73
N GLU A 118 7.06 -10.91 12.53
CA GLU A 118 8.22 -10.37 11.83
C GLU A 118 7.87 -10.02 10.37
N THR A 119 7.14 -10.89 9.68
CA THR A 119 6.63 -10.63 8.33
C THR A 119 5.80 -9.35 8.26
N LYS A 120 4.89 -9.12 9.23
CA LYS A 120 4.09 -7.89 9.32
C LYS A 120 4.97 -6.66 9.54
N LYS A 121 5.94 -6.73 10.46
CA LYS A 121 6.87 -5.60 10.72
C LYS A 121 7.67 -5.23 9.47
N ILE A 122 8.23 -6.21 8.78
CA ILE A 122 9.01 -5.98 7.55
C ILE A 122 8.11 -5.43 6.45
N PHE A 123 6.92 -5.99 6.26
CA PHE A 123 5.95 -5.47 5.29
C PHE A 123 5.60 -4.01 5.56
N LEU A 124 5.30 -3.63 6.81
CA LEU A 124 5.01 -2.25 7.19
C LEU A 124 6.22 -1.33 6.95
N ARG A 125 7.45 -1.82 7.20
CA ARG A 125 8.68 -1.09 6.89
C ARG A 125 8.82 -0.85 5.38
N MET A 126 8.53 -1.87 4.57
CA MET A 126 8.54 -1.74 3.11
C MET A 126 7.46 -0.77 2.62
N LEU A 127 6.24 -0.80 3.16
CA LEU A 127 5.17 0.14 2.80
C LEU A 127 5.54 1.61 3.03
N ARG A 128 6.35 1.91 4.05
CA ARG A 128 6.82 3.28 4.35
C ARG A 128 7.65 3.89 3.21
N SER A 129 8.24 3.07 2.36
CA SER A 129 9.02 3.54 1.22
C SER A 129 8.17 4.04 0.05
N MET A 130 6.89 3.68 0.01
CA MET A 130 5.97 4.13 -1.03
C MET A 130 5.66 5.62 -0.88
N LYS A 131 5.73 6.37 -1.99
CA LYS A 131 5.48 7.82 -2.02
C LYS A 131 4.08 8.21 -1.52
N ASP A 132 3.11 7.36 -1.81
CA ASP A 132 1.69 7.59 -1.51
C ASP A 132 1.27 7.03 -0.14
N PHE A 133 2.20 6.45 0.60
CA PHE A 133 1.95 5.89 1.92
C PHE A 133 2.38 6.86 3.02
N PRO A 134 1.60 7.09 4.08
CA PRO A 134 1.93 8.03 5.15
C PRO A 134 3.12 7.51 5.98
N SER A 135 4.32 7.88 5.58
CA SER A 135 5.54 7.27 6.12
C SER A 135 6.17 8.01 7.29
N LYS A 136 5.79 9.26 7.56
CA LYS A 136 6.62 10.17 8.37
C LYS A 136 6.48 10.01 9.88
N ILE A 137 5.42 9.38 10.38
CA ILE A 137 5.05 9.45 11.81
C ILE A 137 5.32 8.13 12.58
N PHE A 138 5.66 7.05 11.89
CA PHE A 138 5.81 5.74 12.54
C PHE A 138 7.24 5.44 12.94
N THR A 139 7.47 5.38 14.26
CA THR A 139 8.61 4.65 14.82
C THR A 139 8.15 3.23 15.16
N ASP A 140 9.00 2.23 14.97
CA ASP A 140 8.73 0.81 15.29
C ASP A 140 8.28 0.63 16.75
N ALA A 141 8.67 1.54 17.63
CA ALA A 141 8.31 1.55 19.04
C ALA A 141 6.85 1.97 19.33
N SER A 142 6.16 2.66 18.42
CA SER A 142 4.80 3.16 18.65
C SER A 142 3.70 2.17 18.25
N LEU A 143 4.03 1.12 17.51
CA LEU A 143 3.10 0.10 17.08
C LEU A 143 3.26 -1.14 17.95
N ARG A 144 2.27 -1.44 18.79
CA ARG A 144 2.09 -2.78 19.35
C ARG A 144 1.61 -3.73 18.25
N THR A 145 2.44 -3.91 17.21
CA THR A 145 2.17 -4.77 16.05
C THR A 145 1.91 -6.21 16.44
N ASP A 146 2.32 -6.58 17.64
CA ASP A 146 2.30 -7.96 18.13
C ASP A 146 0.89 -8.51 18.35
N GLN A 147 -0.11 -7.64 18.56
CA GLN A 147 -1.47 -8.04 18.87
C GLN A 147 -2.53 -7.48 17.90
N MET A 148 -2.14 -6.63 16.95
CA MET A 148 -3.06 -6.01 16.02
C MET A 148 -3.02 -6.69 14.64
N ASN A 149 -4.21 -6.88 14.03
CA ASN A 149 -4.26 -7.22 12.62
C ASN A 149 -3.91 -5.99 11.76
N LEU A 150 -3.61 -6.18 10.47
CA LEU A 150 -3.21 -5.09 9.58
C LEU A 150 -4.25 -3.96 9.52
N TYR A 151 -5.54 -4.27 9.66
CA TYR A 151 -6.59 -3.26 9.61
C TYR A 151 -6.52 -2.30 10.79
N GLU A 152 -6.35 -2.83 12.00
CA GLU A 152 -6.20 -2.01 13.21
C GLU A 152 -4.91 -1.17 13.16
N ILE A 153 -3.87 -1.70 12.53
CA ILE A 153 -2.64 -0.94 12.30
C ILE A 153 -2.91 0.23 11.35
N PHE A 154 -3.61 0.02 10.24
CA PHE A 154 -3.96 1.09 9.30
C PHE A 154 -4.90 2.13 9.92
N ILE A 155 -5.86 1.70 10.76
CA ILE A 155 -6.67 2.62 11.57
C ILE A 155 -5.76 3.46 12.46
N ASN A 156 -4.88 2.84 13.22
CA ASN A 156 -3.97 3.56 14.12
C ASN A 156 -3.11 4.57 13.36
N MET A 157 -2.62 4.20 12.18
CA MET A 157 -1.89 5.11 11.29
C MET A 157 -2.71 6.36 10.95
N TYR A 158 -3.96 6.18 10.52
CA TYR A 158 -4.85 7.30 10.24
C TYR A 158 -5.06 8.20 11.48
N LEU A 159 -5.27 7.59 12.65
CA LEU A 159 -5.48 8.32 13.89
C LEU A 159 -4.25 9.18 14.28
N GLN A 160 -3.04 8.70 14.03
CA GLN A 160 -1.80 9.47 14.27
C GLN A 160 -1.73 10.70 13.35
N GLU A 161 -2.12 10.57 12.08
CA GLU A 161 -2.19 11.72 11.17
C GLU A 161 -3.24 12.74 11.62
N VAL A 162 -4.43 12.27 12.05
CA VAL A 162 -5.46 13.16 12.60
C VAL A 162 -4.96 13.85 13.88
N ARG A 163 -4.26 13.12 14.75
CA ARG A 163 -3.65 13.71 15.96
C ARG A 163 -2.67 14.83 15.62
N THR A 164 -1.86 14.63 14.58
CA THR A 164 -0.92 15.65 14.11
C THR A 164 -1.65 16.87 13.57
N LEU A 165 -2.71 16.67 12.76
CA LEU A 165 -3.56 17.75 12.29
C LEU A 165 -4.18 18.54 13.47
N VAL A 166 -4.73 17.85 14.47
CA VAL A 166 -5.34 18.48 15.65
C VAL A 166 -4.31 19.29 16.43
N LYS A 167 -3.07 18.80 16.57
CA LYS A 167 -1.97 19.58 17.22
C LYS A 167 -1.62 20.86 16.47
N HIS A 168 -1.70 20.87 15.14
CA HIS A 168 -1.48 22.06 14.32
C HIS A 168 -2.71 22.97 14.27
N GLY A 169 -3.87 22.49 14.77
CA GLY A 169 -5.14 23.18 14.74
C GLY A 169 -5.94 22.96 13.46
N LEU A 170 -7.24 22.76 13.63
CA LEU A 170 -8.15 22.59 12.49
C LEU A 170 -8.23 23.88 11.68
N ARG A 171 -8.10 23.80 10.39
CA ARG A 171 -8.22 24.96 9.50
C ARG A 171 -9.66 25.42 9.40
N SER A 172 -9.83 26.72 9.47
CA SER A 172 -11.11 27.41 9.29
C SER A 172 -11.10 28.23 7.99
N ALA A 173 -12.27 28.50 7.47
CA ALA A 173 -12.45 29.38 6.31
C ALA A 173 -13.71 30.23 6.48
N TYR A 174 -13.78 31.31 5.72
CA TYR A 174 -15.01 32.05 5.56
C TYR A 174 -15.95 31.24 4.66
N LEU A 175 -17.08 30.80 5.23
CA LEU A 175 -18.12 30.09 4.51
C LEU A 175 -19.35 30.99 4.42
N THR A 176 -19.86 31.16 3.21
CA THR A 176 -21.10 31.91 3.02
C THR A 176 -22.27 31.14 3.62
N LYS A 177 -22.93 31.72 4.59
CA LYS A 177 -24.12 31.20 5.25
C LYS A 177 -25.32 32.07 4.85
N GLU A 178 -26.42 31.42 4.47
CA GLU A 178 -27.71 32.10 4.31
C GLU A 178 -28.56 31.79 5.53
N ASP A 179 -29.14 32.83 6.13
CA ASP A 179 -30.01 32.67 7.28
C ASP A 179 -31.10 33.75 7.32
N ASN A 180 -32.19 33.44 8.04
CA ASN A 180 -33.32 34.37 8.22
C ASN A 180 -33.22 34.99 9.62
N LEU A 181 -32.61 36.17 9.70
CA LEU A 181 -32.24 36.84 10.95
C LEU A 181 -33.22 37.99 11.29
N ASN A 182 -33.29 38.32 12.57
CA ASN A 182 -34.05 39.49 13.05
C ASN A 182 -33.26 40.81 12.94
N PHE A 183 -32.05 40.76 12.39
CA PHE A 183 -31.19 41.92 12.15
C PHE A 183 -30.46 41.74 10.80
N PHE A 184 -30.16 42.84 10.15
CA PHE A 184 -29.45 42.86 8.90
C PHE A 184 -27.96 42.53 9.07
N LYS A 185 -27.44 41.47 8.37
CA LYS A 185 -26.04 41.08 8.39
C LYS A 185 -25.63 40.60 6.98
N GLY A 186 -24.58 41.18 6.43
CA GLY A 186 -24.09 40.76 5.10
C GLY A 186 -24.95 41.28 3.94
N LYS A 187 -25.31 40.42 2.98
CA LYS A 187 -26.01 40.76 1.75
C LYS A 187 -27.44 40.19 1.76
N LEU A 188 -28.44 41.01 1.43
CA LEU A 188 -29.83 40.56 1.32
C LEU A 188 -29.97 39.59 0.13
N VAL A 189 -30.57 38.42 0.34
CA VAL A 189 -30.92 37.46 -0.72
C VAL A 189 -32.34 37.73 -1.13
N ILE A 190 -32.52 38.64 -2.10
CA ILE A 190 -33.83 39.23 -2.47
C ILE A 190 -34.88 38.17 -2.77
N ASN A 191 -34.56 37.15 -3.56
CA ASN A 191 -35.52 36.10 -3.92
C ASN A 191 -36.04 35.33 -2.70
N GLN A 192 -35.18 35.07 -1.73
CA GLN A 192 -35.58 34.39 -0.49
C GLN A 192 -36.27 35.34 0.48
N GLN A 193 -35.89 36.63 0.51
CA GLN A 193 -36.54 37.65 1.30
C GLN A 193 -38.02 37.78 0.88
N ILE A 194 -38.28 37.93 -0.41
CA ILE A 194 -39.65 38.04 -0.93
C ILE A 194 -40.45 36.77 -0.64
N ARG A 195 -39.83 35.59 -0.84
CA ARG A 195 -40.53 34.32 -0.68
C ARG A 195 -40.86 33.97 0.77
N ARG A 196 -39.97 34.29 1.72
CA ARG A 196 -40.10 33.86 3.13
C ARG A 196 -40.58 34.96 4.07
N ASN A 197 -40.28 36.22 3.76
CA ASN A 197 -40.52 37.36 4.64
C ASN A 197 -41.49 38.39 4.06
N ALA A 198 -42.31 38.02 3.04
CA ALA A 198 -43.30 38.94 2.45
C ALA A 198 -44.29 39.54 3.49
N ALA A 199 -44.63 38.78 4.53
CA ALA A 199 -45.48 39.20 5.64
C ALA A 199 -44.70 39.50 6.95
N HIS A 200 -43.36 39.43 6.91
CA HIS A 200 -42.46 39.52 8.08
C HIS A 200 -41.39 40.60 7.84
N GLY A 201 -41.77 41.87 7.90
CA GLY A 201 -40.86 43.00 7.71
C GLY A 201 -39.78 43.15 8.75
N GLU A 202 -39.91 42.46 9.88
CA GLU A 202 -38.92 42.39 10.97
C GLU A 202 -37.77 41.39 10.72
N ARG A 203 -37.83 40.63 9.62
CA ARG A 203 -36.83 39.60 9.30
C ARG A 203 -36.07 39.87 8.02
N PHE A 204 -34.83 39.54 8.00
CA PHE A 204 -33.92 39.72 6.87
C PHE A 204 -33.33 38.37 6.47
N TYR A 205 -33.64 37.89 5.25
CA TYR A 205 -32.97 36.72 4.71
C TYR A 205 -31.68 37.16 4.04
N THR A 206 -30.58 36.89 4.72
CA THR A 206 -29.24 37.42 4.36
C THR A 206 -28.23 36.31 4.14
N GLY A 207 -27.33 36.55 3.18
CA GLY A 207 -26.10 35.78 2.99
C GLY A 207 -24.93 36.56 3.56
N PHE A 208 -24.17 35.94 4.42
CA PHE A 208 -22.98 36.51 5.05
C PHE A 208 -21.86 35.46 5.24
N ASP A 209 -20.63 35.92 5.21
CA ASP A 209 -19.50 35.05 5.43
C ASP A 209 -19.23 34.91 6.93
N GLU A 210 -19.12 33.67 7.36
CA GLU A 210 -18.83 33.31 8.74
C GLU A 210 -17.55 32.46 8.79
N TYR A 211 -16.62 32.85 9.68
CA TYR A 211 -15.40 32.11 9.86
C TYR A 211 -15.68 30.82 10.64
N GLN A 212 -15.61 29.69 9.99
CA GLN A 212 -16.03 28.41 10.56
C GLN A 212 -15.01 27.31 10.29
N VAL A 213 -14.91 26.37 11.23
CA VAL A 213 -14.14 25.12 11.09
C VAL A 213 -14.86 24.07 10.26
N ASN A 214 -16.14 24.28 9.90
CA ASN A 214 -16.99 23.30 9.22
C ASN A 214 -16.70 23.19 7.71
N ARG A 215 -15.40 23.04 7.35
CA ARG A 215 -14.92 22.88 5.99
C ARG A 215 -15.13 21.46 5.50
N PRO A 216 -15.18 21.23 4.15
CA PRO A 216 -15.31 19.90 3.55
C PRO A 216 -14.28 18.91 4.08
N GLU A 217 -13.01 19.33 4.20
CA GLU A 217 -11.92 18.49 4.68
C GLU A 217 -12.16 18.01 6.12
N ASN A 218 -12.56 18.91 7.01
CA ASN A 218 -12.86 18.57 8.41
C ASN A 218 -14.09 17.66 8.52
N ARG A 219 -15.12 17.89 7.69
CA ARG A 219 -16.32 17.04 7.64
C ARG A 219 -15.98 15.61 7.21
N LEU A 220 -15.10 15.46 6.23
CA LEU A 220 -14.63 14.15 5.78
C LEU A 220 -13.78 13.44 6.82
N VAL A 221 -12.87 14.14 7.50
CA VAL A 221 -12.08 13.57 8.61
C VAL A 221 -13.02 13.08 9.72
N LYS A 222 -14.00 13.89 10.13
CA LYS A 222 -14.99 13.49 11.15
C LYS A 222 -15.79 12.26 10.71
N ALA A 223 -16.27 12.23 9.45
CA ALA A 223 -17.00 11.09 8.91
C ALA A 223 -16.13 9.82 8.90
N THR A 224 -14.85 9.96 8.55
CA THR A 224 -13.88 8.84 8.59
C THR A 224 -13.69 8.33 10.01
N LEU A 225 -13.47 9.20 10.99
CA LEU A 225 -13.36 8.82 12.40
C LEU A 225 -14.59 8.05 12.90
N LEU A 226 -15.80 8.50 12.56
CA LEU A 226 -17.05 7.83 12.91
C LEU A 226 -17.11 6.43 12.27
N LYS A 227 -16.77 6.32 10.98
CA LYS A 227 -16.75 5.03 10.26
C LYS A 227 -15.72 4.06 10.85
N LEU A 228 -14.51 4.54 11.16
CA LEU A 228 -13.47 3.73 11.77
C LEU A 228 -13.84 3.28 13.19
N GLY A 229 -14.57 4.12 13.94
CA GLY A 229 -15.13 3.76 15.23
C GLY A 229 -16.12 2.58 15.16
N MET A 230 -16.86 2.43 14.07
CA MET A 230 -17.72 1.27 13.84
C MET A 230 -16.97 0.01 13.38
N LEU A 231 -15.84 0.19 12.70
CA LEU A 231 -15.08 -0.88 12.06
C LEU A 231 -14.00 -1.47 12.96
N SER A 232 -13.41 -0.66 13.82
CA SER A 232 -12.35 -1.11 14.74
C SER A 232 -12.88 -2.11 15.76
N SER A 233 -12.03 -3.05 16.15
CA SER A 233 -12.21 -3.95 17.29
C SER A 233 -11.21 -3.67 18.42
N SER A 234 -10.26 -2.76 18.21
CA SER A 234 -9.24 -2.39 19.18
C SER A 234 -9.75 -1.38 20.20
N ALA A 235 -9.65 -1.72 21.48
CA ALA A 235 -10.03 -0.81 22.57
C ALA A 235 -9.17 0.47 22.59
N GLU A 236 -7.90 0.37 22.19
CA GLU A 236 -6.99 1.51 22.09
C GLU A 236 -7.41 2.47 20.97
N ASN A 237 -7.70 1.94 19.78
CA ASN A 237 -8.18 2.74 18.66
C ASN A 237 -9.53 3.39 19.00
N HIS A 238 -10.46 2.70 19.64
CA HIS A 238 -11.72 3.26 20.11
C HIS A 238 -11.55 4.41 21.10
N LYS A 239 -10.61 4.27 22.03
CA LYS A 239 -10.30 5.34 23.00
C LYS A 239 -9.78 6.58 22.28
N GLU A 240 -8.86 6.38 21.33
CA GLU A 240 -8.27 7.49 20.58
C GLU A 240 -9.29 8.16 19.66
N ILE A 241 -10.11 7.40 18.95
CA ILE A 241 -11.20 7.93 18.11
C ILE A 241 -12.12 8.84 18.93
N ARG A 242 -12.53 8.42 20.14
CA ARG A 242 -13.38 9.25 20.99
C ARG A 242 -12.70 10.55 21.40
N GLN A 243 -11.40 10.50 21.73
CA GLN A 243 -10.62 11.69 22.06
C GLN A 243 -10.48 12.65 20.88
N LEU A 244 -10.24 12.12 19.69
CA LEU A 244 -10.13 12.94 18.48
C LEU A 244 -11.48 13.54 18.07
N LEU A 245 -12.57 12.77 18.16
CA LEU A 245 -13.92 13.27 17.83
C LEU A 245 -14.33 14.48 18.67
N SER A 246 -13.90 14.61 19.92
CA SER A 246 -14.17 15.79 20.74
C SER A 246 -13.56 17.06 20.15
N CYS A 247 -12.43 16.97 19.43
CA CYS A 247 -11.82 18.10 18.75
C CYS A 247 -12.63 18.58 17.51
N PHE A 248 -13.54 17.72 17.01
CA PHE A 248 -14.41 18.01 15.87
C PHE A 248 -15.87 18.32 16.29
N GLU A 249 -16.12 18.74 17.51
CA GLU A 249 -17.47 18.99 18.02
C GLU A 249 -18.24 19.98 17.14
N LEU A 250 -17.60 21.08 16.75
CA LEU A 250 -18.16 22.13 15.91
C LEU A 250 -18.19 21.79 14.40
N VAL A 251 -17.75 20.61 14.02
CA VAL A 251 -17.71 20.14 12.63
C VAL A 251 -18.86 19.16 12.43
N ASN A 252 -19.66 19.32 11.36
CA ASN A 252 -20.66 18.33 10.95
C ASN A 252 -19.98 17.17 10.25
N ALA A 253 -20.45 15.95 10.43
CA ALA A 253 -19.97 14.84 9.61
C ALA A 253 -20.44 15.01 8.15
N SER A 254 -19.60 14.63 7.19
CA SER A 254 -19.98 14.64 5.78
C SER A 254 -21.14 13.66 5.55
N THR A 255 -22.17 14.10 4.84
CA THR A 255 -23.32 13.29 4.42
C THR A 255 -23.26 12.90 2.94
N ASN A 256 -22.42 13.59 2.16
CA ASN A 256 -22.17 13.28 0.74
C ASN A 256 -20.66 13.40 0.49
N TYR A 257 -20.00 12.25 0.50
CA TYR A 257 -18.53 12.18 0.41
C TYR A 257 -18.01 12.69 -0.93
N GLU A 258 -18.62 12.29 -2.04
CA GLU A 258 -18.18 12.68 -3.39
C GLU A 258 -18.23 14.19 -3.58
N ARG A 259 -19.34 14.80 -3.16
CA ARG A 259 -19.48 16.26 -3.18
C ARG A 259 -18.42 16.95 -2.35
N ASP A 260 -18.21 16.49 -1.11
CA ASP A 260 -17.22 17.12 -0.24
C ASP A 260 -15.79 16.94 -0.78
N PHE A 261 -15.46 15.77 -1.33
CA PHE A 261 -14.17 15.54 -2.00
C PHE A 261 -13.98 16.43 -3.24
N SER A 262 -15.02 16.67 -4.03
CA SER A 262 -14.93 17.55 -5.21
C SER A 262 -14.71 19.03 -4.87
N MET A 263 -15.05 19.44 -3.64
CA MET A 263 -14.88 20.81 -3.15
C MET A 263 -13.48 21.07 -2.56
N ILE A 264 -12.66 20.03 -2.40
CA ILE A 264 -11.34 20.16 -1.78
C ILE A 264 -10.34 20.71 -2.79
N THR A 265 -9.62 21.74 -2.38
CA THR A 265 -8.43 22.23 -3.07
C THR A 265 -7.26 22.19 -2.10
N ILE A 266 -6.26 21.37 -2.41
CA ILE A 266 -5.04 21.28 -1.61
C ILE A 266 -4.06 22.35 -2.09
N ASP A 267 -3.79 23.30 -1.23
CA ASP A 267 -2.82 24.37 -1.41
C ASP A 267 -1.72 24.32 -0.33
N ARG A 268 -0.87 25.33 -0.29
CA ARG A 268 0.20 25.41 0.73
C ARG A 268 -0.36 25.45 2.16
N SER A 269 -1.53 26.05 2.37
CA SER A 269 -2.15 26.21 3.69
C SER A 269 -2.88 24.94 4.16
N THR A 270 -3.29 24.07 3.24
CA THR A 270 -4.04 22.84 3.48
C THR A 270 -3.23 21.57 3.24
N ARG A 271 -1.91 21.71 3.05
CA ARG A 271 -1.01 20.56 2.77
C ARG A 271 -1.08 19.46 3.83
N ASP A 272 -1.35 19.82 5.07
CA ASP A 272 -1.49 18.86 6.18
C ASP A 272 -2.70 17.92 6.00
N TYR A 273 -3.66 18.31 5.15
CA TYR A 273 -4.82 17.48 4.82
C TYR A 273 -4.60 16.50 3.67
N ASP A 274 -3.58 16.68 2.83
CA ASP A 274 -3.40 15.86 1.61
C ASP A 274 -3.43 14.36 1.93
N MET A 275 -2.61 13.96 2.89
CA MET A 275 -2.52 12.56 3.29
C MET A 275 -3.81 12.05 3.93
N LEU A 276 -4.42 12.84 4.80
CA LEU A 276 -5.70 12.49 5.42
C LEU A 276 -6.81 12.34 4.39
N MET A 277 -6.85 13.17 3.35
CA MET A 277 -7.84 13.07 2.29
C MET A 277 -7.66 11.82 1.43
N ARG A 278 -6.42 11.44 1.14
CA ARG A 278 -6.13 10.16 0.46
C ARG A 278 -6.63 8.97 1.29
N TRP A 279 -6.28 8.90 2.57
CA TRP A 279 -6.79 7.88 3.48
C TRP A 279 -8.32 7.92 3.65
N SER A 280 -8.90 9.11 3.78
CA SER A 280 -10.34 9.27 3.89
C SER A 280 -11.08 8.75 2.65
N LYS A 281 -10.53 8.93 1.44
CA LYS A 281 -11.08 8.32 0.21
C LYS A 281 -11.09 6.79 0.32
N VAL A 282 -9.98 6.20 0.75
CA VAL A 282 -9.90 4.75 0.95
C VAL A 282 -10.98 4.26 1.91
N PHE A 283 -11.07 4.87 3.08
CA PHE A 283 -12.00 4.42 4.10
C PHE A 283 -13.47 4.77 3.79
N LEU A 284 -13.78 5.92 3.22
CA LEU A 284 -15.15 6.37 2.97
C LEU A 284 -15.73 5.86 1.66
N LEU A 285 -14.97 5.92 0.58
CA LEU A 285 -15.42 5.56 -0.77
C LEU A 285 -15.05 4.12 -1.15
N ASN A 286 -14.44 3.37 -0.23
CA ASN A 286 -13.92 2.02 -0.48
C ASN A 286 -12.91 1.96 -1.64
N GLN A 287 -12.23 3.08 -1.91
CA GLN A 287 -11.15 3.14 -2.90
C GLN A 287 -9.87 2.60 -2.27
N SER A 288 -9.08 1.87 -3.02
CA SER A 288 -7.75 1.40 -2.59
C SER A 288 -6.70 2.48 -2.92
N PHE A 289 -5.52 2.42 -2.28
CA PHE A 289 -4.36 3.23 -2.69
C PHE A 289 -3.88 2.90 -4.11
N THR A 290 -4.29 1.75 -4.63
CA THR A 290 -3.96 1.24 -5.96
C THR A 290 -5.22 1.06 -6.82
N THR A 291 -6.06 2.08 -6.96
CA THR A 291 -7.19 2.12 -7.91
C THR A 291 -8.35 1.11 -7.73
N PHE A 292 -8.49 0.43 -6.61
CA PHE A 292 -9.58 -0.54 -6.42
C PHE A 292 -10.75 0.08 -5.66
N SER A 293 -11.91 0.25 -6.30
CA SER A 293 -13.15 0.56 -5.61
C SER A 293 -13.99 -0.71 -5.48
N GLY A 294 -14.35 -1.08 -4.26
CA GLY A 294 -15.15 -2.27 -4.00
C GLY A 294 -16.64 -2.01 -4.06
N GLY A 295 -17.36 -2.96 -4.62
CA GLY A 295 -18.81 -3.03 -4.55
C GLY A 295 -19.34 -3.24 -3.11
N THR A 296 -20.61 -3.56 -3.01
CA THR A 296 -21.33 -3.68 -1.73
C THR A 296 -20.91 -4.88 -0.87
N THR A 297 -20.26 -5.91 -1.44
CA THR A 297 -20.01 -7.22 -0.76
C THR A 297 -18.71 -7.29 0.04
N ALA A 298 -17.66 -6.56 -0.37
CA ALA A 298 -16.39 -6.54 0.36
C ALA A 298 -15.62 -5.23 0.13
N ARG A 299 -14.59 -4.99 0.95
CA ARG A 299 -13.65 -3.86 0.84
C ARG A 299 -12.24 -4.40 0.87
N ALA A 300 -11.41 -3.98 -0.06
CA ALA A 300 -10.03 -4.42 -0.14
C ALA A 300 -9.03 -3.26 0.00
N LEU A 301 -8.02 -3.48 0.81
CA LEU A 301 -6.85 -2.62 0.93
C LEU A 301 -5.64 -3.48 0.61
N LEU A 302 -5.27 -3.51 -0.65
CA LEU A 302 -4.24 -4.40 -1.20
C LEU A 302 -3.12 -3.58 -1.85
N PHE A 303 -1.90 -4.06 -1.70
CA PHE A 303 -0.69 -3.45 -2.23
C PHE A 303 0.02 -4.44 -3.16
N PRO A 304 0.32 -4.05 -4.41
CA PRO A 304 1.11 -4.90 -5.30
C PRO A 304 2.55 -4.96 -4.79
N MET A 305 3.00 -6.15 -4.43
CA MET A 305 4.32 -6.33 -3.81
C MET A 305 5.47 -5.95 -4.74
N GLU A 306 5.30 -6.02 -6.04
CA GLU A 306 6.28 -5.51 -7.00
C GLU A 306 6.60 -4.03 -6.77
N LYS A 307 5.54 -3.18 -6.68
CA LYS A 307 5.71 -1.74 -6.42
C LYS A 307 6.23 -1.44 -5.01
N VAL A 308 5.82 -2.23 -4.03
CA VAL A 308 6.30 -2.11 -2.64
C VAL A 308 7.79 -2.42 -2.57
N PHE A 309 8.22 -3.53 -3.18
CA PHE A 309 9.61 -3.95 -3.20
C PHE A 309 10.49 -2.98 -3.98
N GLU A 310 10.07 -2.57 -5.18
CA GLU A 310 10.74 -1.54 -5.99
C GLU A 310 10.99 -0.27 -5.18
N SER A 311 9.93 0.29 -4.57
CA SER A 311 10.02 1.52 -3.78
C SER A 311 10.98 1.37 -2.60
N TYR A 312 10.95 0.20 -1.93
CA TYR A 312 11.79 -0.08 -0.78
C TYR A 312 13.27 -0.17 -1.17
N VAL A 313 13.58 -0.96 -2.19
CA VAL A 313 14.95 -1.10 -2.70
C VAL A 313 15.47 0.25 -3.20
N ALA A 314 14.66 0.98 -3.98
CA ALA A 314 15.05 2.27 -4.49
C ALA A 314 15.35 3.28 -3.38
N GLN A 315 14.55 3.30 -2.30
CA GLN A 315 14.77 4.19 -1.17
C GLN A 315 16.06 3.85 -0.40
N GLU A 316 16.29 2.57 -0.10
CA GLU A 316 17.47 2.14 0.66
C GLU A 316 18.75 2.31 -0.16
N LEU A 317 18.73 1.93 -1.44
CA LEU A 317 19.89 2.08 -2.31
C LEU A 317 20.24 3.55 -2.59
N ARG A 318 19.22 4.41 -2.73
CA ARG A 318 19.41 5.85 -2.96
C ARG A 318 20.26 6.51 -1.88
N LYS A 319 20.03 6.16 -0.61
CA LYS A 319 20.82 6.70 0.52
C LYS A 319 22.31 6.44 0.31
N ILE A 320 22.65 5.21 -0.03
CA ILE A 320 24.03 4.76 -0.19
C ILE A 320 24.67 5.33 -1.45
N VAL A 321 23.92 5.38 -2.56
CA VAL A 321 24.40 5.93 -3.83
C VAL A 321 24.76 7.41 -3.70
N ILE A 322 23.93 8.19 -2.96
CA ILE A 322 24.21 9.60 -2.66
C ILE A 322 25.43 9.75 -1.75
N GLU A 323 25.61 8.90 -0.73
CA GLU A 323 26.80 8.88 0.12
C GLU A 323 28.07 8.63 -0.68
N LEU A 324 27.98 7.92 -1.81
CA LEU A 324 29.09 7.65 -2.72
C LEU A 324 29.38 8.77 -3.72
N GLY A 325 28.54 9.82 -3.77
CA GLY A 325 28.65 10.91 -4.73
C GLY A 325 28.07 10.60 -6.11
N TRP A 326 27.43 9.43 -6.31
CA TRP A 326 26.87 9.02 -7.60
C TRP A 326 25.46 9.58 -7.82
N GLU A 327 25.07 9.74 -9.09
CA GLU A 327 23.73 10.16 -9.45
C GLU A 327 22.75 8.97 -9.43
N PHE A 328 21.56 9.19 -8.86
CA PHE A 328 20.50 8.20 -8.73
C PHE A 328 19.22 8.68 -9.40
N SER A 329 18.70 7.90 -10.35
CA SER A 329 17.40 8.12 -10.98
C SER A 329 16.51 6.89 -10.76
N ALA A 330 15.31 7.09 -10.18
CA ALA A 330 14.29 6.07 -10.10
C ALA A 330 13.27 6.25 -11.23
N GLN A 331 12.82 5.14 -11.84
CA GLN A 331 11.85 5.15 -12.94
C GLN A 331 12.27 6.08 -14.09
N ASP A 332 13.52 5.92 -14.54
CA ASP A 332 14.10 6.75 -15.61
C ASP A 332 13.26 6.64 -16.89
N LYS A 333 13.10 7.78 -17.60
CA LYS A 333 12.29 7.89 -18.82
C LYS A 333 13.09 8.47 -19.98
N GLY A 334 14.41 8.40 -19.92
CA GLY A 334 15.29 9.05 -20.88
C GLY A 334 15.32 8.40 -22.28
N TYR A 335 14.96 7.12 -22.38
CA TYR A 335 15.13 6.32 -23.59
C TYR A 335 13.86 5.65 -24.08
N TYR A 336 13.81 5.43 -25.40
CA TYR A 336 12.72 4.74 -26.08
C TYR A 336 13.27 3.54 -26.84
N LEU A 337 12.44 2.50 -27.01
CA LEU A 337 12.81 1.33 -27.81
C LEU A 337 13.04 1.73 -29.27
N PHE A 338 12.15 2.60 -29.81
CA PHE A 338 12.25 3.16 -31.16
C PHE A 338 12.36 4.68 -31.06
N ASP A 339 13.30 5.27 -31.81
CA ASP A 339 13.61 6.71 -31.75
C ASP A 339 12.88 7.51 -32.81
N SER A 340 12.42 6.86 -33.90
CA SER A 340 11.68 7.51 -34.99
C SER A 340 10.54 6.59 -35.51
N PRO A 341 9.26 6.85 -35.15
CA PRO A 341 8.82 7.80 -34.11
C PRO A 341 9.23 7.34 -32.72
N ARG A 342 9.34 8.26 -31.77
CA ARG A 342 9.62 7.90 -30.37
C ARG A 342 8.45 7.15 -29.76
N GLN A 343 8.62 5.82 -29.61
CA GLN A 343 7.59 4.92 -29.08
C GLN A 343 8.21 3.87 -28.17
N PHE A 344 7.37 3.32 -27.28
CA PHE A 344 7.75 2.32 -26.28
C PHE A 344 8.84 2.83 -25.35
N ALA A 345 8.46 3.80 -24.49
CA ALA A 345 9.36 4.35 -23.47
C ALA A 345 9.90 3.24 -22.57
N LEU A 346 11.21 3.21 -22.41
CA LEU A 346 11.88 2.31 -21.47
C LEU A 346 11.80 2.91 -20.07
N ARG A 347 11.56 2.06 -19.07
CA ARG A 347 11.40 2.48 -17.68
C ARG A 347 12.09 1.49 -16.75
N PRO A 348 13.40 1.50 -16.68
CA PRO A 348 14.11 0.75 -15.66
C PRO A 348 13.79 1.32 -14.27
N ASP A 349 13.72 0.46 -13.28
CA ASP A 349 13.39 0.86 -11.92
C ASP A 349 14.43 1.82 -11.35
N ILE A 350 15.72 1.54 -11.56
CA ILE A 350 16.82 2.33 -11.04
C ILE A 350 17.92 2.48 -12.10
N VAL A 351 18.41 3.70 -12.26
CA VAL A 351 19.58 4.03 -13.06
C VAL A 351 20.58 4.79 -12.17
N ILE A 352 21.81 4.31 -12.14
CA ILE A 352 22.92 4.93 -11.42
C ILE A 352 23.95 5.41 -12.45
N ARG A 353 24.37 6.67 -12.30
CA ARG A 353 25.52 7.22 -13.06
C ARG A 353 26.67 7.44 -12.09
N ARG A 354 27.80 6.79 -12.38
CA ARG A 354 29.01 6.90 -11.56
C ARG A 354 29.82 8.14 -11.96
N ASP A 355 30.81 8.50 -11.15
CA ASP A 355 31.69 9.65 -11.40
C ASP A 355 32.51 9.53 -12.69
N ASP A 356 32.78 8.29 -13.13
CA ASP A 356 33.49 8.01 -14.40
C ASP A 356 32.57 8.09 -15.63
N GLY A 357 31.31 8.45 -15.44
CA GLY A 357 30.30 8.51 -16.49
C GLY A 357 29.68 7.17 -16.87
N SER A 358 30.11 6.06 -16.26
CA SER A 358 29.51 4.75 -16.52
C SER A 358 28.10 4.65 -15.97
N ILE A 359 27.23 3.92 -16.66
CA ILE A 359 25.82 3.73 -16.30
C ILE A 359 25.64 2.29 -15.84
N VAL A 360 24.94 2.14 -14.71
CA VAL A 360 24.45 0.85 -14.22
C VAL A 360 22.93 0.92 -14.19
N VAL A 361 22.28 -0.09 -14.74
CA VAL A 361 20.82 -0.22 -14.70
C VAL A 361 20.46 -1.37 -13.79
N LEU A 362 19.50 -1.12 -12.87
CA LEU A 362 18.99 -2.14 -11.97
C LEU A 362 17.47 -2.19 -12.12
N ASP A 363 16.95 -3.41 -12.07
CA ASP A 363 15.52 -3.68 -12.18
C ASP A 363 15.12 -4.66 -11.08
N THR A 364 14.02 -4.39 -10.41
CA THR A 364 13.56 -5.17 -9.26
C THR A 364 12.49 -6.14 -9.68
N LYS A 365 12.53 -7.36 -9.15
CA LYS A 365 11.53 -8.39 -9.45
C LYS A 365 11.08 -9.07 -8.15
N TRP A 366 9.79 -8.96 -7.83
CA TRP A 366 9.19 -9.66 -6.70
C TRP A 366 8.83 -11.09 -7.11
N LYS A 367 9.85 -11.94 -7.23
CA LYS A 367 9.71 -13.36 -7.60
C LYS A 367 10.60 -14.21 -6.71
N ARG A 368 10.13 -15.41 -6.35
CA ARG A 368 10.97 -16.39 -5.65
C ARG A 368 11.80 -17.14 -6.69
N LEU A 369 13.11 -17.05 -6.56
CA LEU A 369 14.02 -17.88 -7.34
C LEU A 369 14.29 -19.19 -6.61
N THR A 370 14.63 -20.22 -7.36
CA THR A 370 14.96 -21.57 -6.89
C THR A 370 16.38 -21.92 -7.31
N ASP A 371 17.06 -22.78 -6.55
CA ASP A 371 18.41 -23.25 -6.91
C ASP A 371 18.37 -24.34 -7.99
N ASN A 372 17.63 -24.09 -9.07
CA ASN A 372 17.54 -24.99 -10.21
C ASN A 372 18.11 -24.33 -11.48
N ARG A 373 19.37 -24.62 -11.77
CA ARG A 373 20.08 -24.13 -12.97
C ARG A 373 19.41 -24.54 -14.27
N TYR A 374 18.81 -25.73 -14.35
CA TYR A 374 18.15 -26.25 -15.57
C TYR A 374 16.85 -25.49 -15.89
N ALA A 375 16.21 -24.91 -14.90
CA ALA A 375 15.07 -24.03 -15.03
C ALA A 375 15.45 -22.55 -15.01
N ASN A 376 16.69 -22.20 -15.33
CA ASN A 376 17.22 -20.83 -15.27
C ASN A 376 16.96 -20.14 -13.91
N TYR A 377 16.99 -20.89 -12.82
CA TYR A 377 16.70 -20.42 -11.46
C TYR A 377 15.28 -19.85 -11.28
N GLY A 378 14.37 -20.04 -12.25
CA GLY A 378 13.04 -19.42 -12.28
C GLY A 378 13.01 -18.02 -12.89
N ILE A 379 14.13 -17.52 -13.43
CA ILE A 379 14.19 -16.24 -14.15
C ILE A 379 13.46 -16.37 -15.48
N SER A 380 12.52 -15.47 -15.77
CA SER A 380 11.75 -15.53 -17.00
C SER A 380 12.54 -15.01 -18.19
N GLN A 381 12.29 -15.60 -19.36
CA GLN A 381 12.91 -15.17 -20.60
C GLN A 381 12.54 -13.72 -20.97
N SER A 382 11.32 -13.29 -20.64
CA SER A 382 10.88 -11.90 -20.84
C SER A 382 11.70 -10.91 -20.00
N ASP A 383 12.03 -11.26 -18.74
CA ASP A 383 12.89 -10.40 -17.91
C ASP A 383 14.29 -10.25 -18.56
N MET A 384 14.85 -11.35 -19.07
CA MET A 384 16.17 -11.31 -19.73
C MET A 384 16.16 -10.50 -21.01
N TYR A 385 15.09 -10.58 -21.84
CA TYR A 385 14.96 -9.71 -23.01
C TYR A 385 14.88 -8.23 -22.63
N GLN A 386 14.15 -7.90 -21.58
CA GLN A 386 14.06 -6.54 -21.06
C GLN A 386 15.44 -6.02 -20.63
N MET A 387 16.20 -6.84 -19.89
CA MET A 387 17.56 -6.48 -19.46
C MET A 387 18.51 -6.27 -20.64
N TYR A 388 18.43 -7.14 -21.62
CA TYR A 388 19.25 -6.99 -22.82
C TYR A 388 18.95 -5.68 -23.57
N VAL A 389 17.67 -5.32 -23.73
CA VAL A 389 17.26 -4.03 -24.31
C VAL A 389 17.77 -2.84 -23.50
N TYR A 390 17.67 -2.91 -22.17
CA TYR A 390 18.20 -1.84 -21.31
C TYR A 390 19.71 -1.67 -21.50
N SER A 391 20.46 -2.78 -21.52
CA SER A 391 21.91 -2.71 -21.77
C SER A 391 22.25 -1.95 -23.05
N LYS A 392 21.58 -2.26 -24.15
CA LYS A 392 21.85 -1.64 -25.45
C LYS A 392 21.45 -0.18 -25.49
N LYS A 393 20.28 0.18 -24.99
CA LYS A 393 19.76 1.55 -25.06
C LYS A 393 20.42 2.51 -24.08
N TYR A 394 20.78 2.04 -22.89
CA TYR A 394 21.51 2.85 -21.89
C TYR A 394 23.02 2.79 -22.06
N GLN A 395 23.52 1.99 -23.01
CA GLN A 395 24.95 1.70 -23.18
C GLN A 395 25.60 1.24 -21.87
N ALA A 396 24.82 0.46 -21.09
CA ALA A 396 25.22 -0.10 -19.81
C ALA A 396 25.59 -1.57 -20.02
N PRO A 397 26.89 -1.92 -20.03
CA PRO A 397 27.32 -3.31 -20.27
C PRO A 397 26.92 -4.24 -19.14
N GLU A 398 26.65 -3.68 -17.98
CA GLU A 398 26.31 -4.42 -16.76
C GLU A 398 24.93 -4.03 -16.26
N ILE A 399 24.05 -5.02 -16.13
CA ILE A 399 22.67 -4.88 -15.66
C ILE A 399 22.46 -5.77 -14.44
N TRP A 400 21.69 -5.25 -13.46
CA TRP A 400 21.41 -6.00 -12.25
C TRP A 400 19.91 -6.25 -12.11
N LEU A 401 19.54 -7.53 -11.92
CA LEU A 401 18.21 -7.95 -11.49
C LEU A 401 18.23 -8.16 -9.97
N LEU A 402 17.33 -7.48 -9.27
CA LEU A 402 17.26 -7.53 -7.83
C LEU A 402 16.05 -8.36 -7.39
N TYR A 403 16.28 -9.47 -6.73
CA TYR A 403 15.27 -10.38 -6.23
C TYR A 403 15.27 -10.40 -4.70
N PRO A 404 14.15 -10.65 -4.02
CA PRO A 404 14.18 -10.92 -2.59
C PRO A 404 14.92 -12.23 -2.32
N VAL A 405 15.70 -12.28 -1.26
CA VAL A 405 16.37 -13.52 -0.84
C VAL A 405 15.32 -14.53 -0.36
N THR A 406 15.46 -15.78 -0.77
CA THR A 406 14.69 -16.92 -0.26
C THR A 406 15.63 -17.86 0.50
N GLU A 407 15.09 -18.80 1.30
CA GLU A 407 15.93 -19.77 2.00
C GLU A 407 16.79 -20.59 1.04
N GLU A 408 16.22 -21.04 -0.10
CA GLU A 408 16.94 -21.79 -1.11
C GLU A 408 18.11 -21.01 -1.73
N MET A 409 17.96 -19.68 -1.83
CA MET A 409 18.95 -18.78 -2.42
C MET A 409 19.86 -18.12 -1.36
N ARG A 410 19.65 -18.43 -0.09
CA ARG A 410 20.48 -17.92 1.01
C ARG A 410 21.88 -18.50 0.89
N GLY A 411 22.87 -17.62 0.87
CA GLY A 411 24.28 -18.02 0.65
C GLY A 411 24.76 -17.89 -0.80
N HIS A 412 23.85 -17.77 -1.78
CA HIS A 412 24.24 -17.39 -3.13
C HIS A 412 24.61 -15.90 -3.15
N SER A 413 25.81 -15.59 -3.61
CA SER A 413 26.25 -14.19 -3.67
C SER A 413 25.64 -13.45 -4.86
N GLU A 414 25.57 -14.10 -6.01
CA GLU A 414 24.97 -13.62 -7.27
C GLU A 414 24.94 -14.75 -8.30
N ILE A 415 24.05 -14.60 -9.30
CA ILE A 415 24.04 -15.41 -10.51
C ILE A 415 24.42 -14.51 -11.69
N GLN A 416 25.26 -14.99 -12.59
CA GLN A 416 25.74 -14.22 -13.73
C GLN A 416 25.42 -14.90 -15.05
N PHE A 417 24.97 -14.08 -16.01
CA PHE A 417 24.77 -14.45 -17.40
C PHE A 417 25.57 -13.49 -18.27
N LYS A 418 26.32 -14.03 -19.21
CA LYS A 418 27.14 -13.25 -20.13
C LYS A 418 26.83 -13.62 -21.57
N SER A 419 26.55 -12.63 -22.40
CA SER A 419 26.42 -12.83 -23.84
C SER A 419 27.75 -12.62 -24.55
N ASP A 420 27.85 -13.11 -25.78
CA ASP A 420 29.02 -13.02 -26.66
C ASP A 420 29.33 -11.57 -27.08
N ASP A 421 28.32 -10.71 -27.10
CA ASP A 421 28.43 -9.28 -27.43
C ASP A 421 28.71 -8.38 -26.22
N GLY A 422 29.11 -8.97 -25.09
CA GLY A 422 29.59 -8.27 -23.91
C GLY A 422 28.53 -7.76 -22.94
N VAL A 423 27.27 -8.16 -23.09
CA VAL A 423 26.23 -7.83 -22.08
C VAL A 423 26.34 -8.77 -20.89
N HIS A 424 26.40 -8.20 -19.69
CA HIS A 424 26.41 -8.95 -18.44
C HIS A 424 25.13 -8.69 -17.65
N VAL A 425 24.34 -9.71 -17.39
CA VAL A 425 23.18 -9.65 -16.52
C VAL A 425 23.52 -10.40 -15.22
N ARG A 426 23.38 -9.70 -14.09
CA ARG A 426 23.63 -10.25 -12.76
C ARG A 426 22.34 -10.26 -11.95
N ALA A 427 22.01 -11.37 -11.32
CA ALA A 427 20.94 -11.44 -10.34
C ALA A 427 21.54 -11.36 -8.93
N TYR A 428 21.02 -10.43 -8.14
CA TYR A 428 21.42 -10.19 -6.75
C TYR A 428 20.23 -10.41 -5.81
N PHE A 429 20.50 -10.96 -4.63
CA PHE A 429 19.50 -11.34 -3.64
C PHE A 429 19.47 -10.32 -2.51
N VAL A 430 18.35 -9.61 -2.40
CA VAL A 430 18.14 -8.57 -1.40
C VAL A 430 17.56 -9.18 -0.14
N ASP A 431 18.28 -9.06 0.97
CA ASP A 431 17.73 -9.36 2.29
C ASP A 431 16.84 -8.20 2.74
N VAL A 432 15.53 -8.36 2.61
CA VAL A 432 14.57 -7.32 2.96
C VAL A 432 14.45 -7.06 4.46
N ALA A 433 14.84 -8.02 5.30
CA ALA A 433 14.91 -7.84 6.75
C ALA A 433 16.07 -6.91 7.13
N ASN A 434 17.21 -7.03 6.41
CA ASN A 434 18.44 -6.27 6.63
C ASN A 434 18.82 -5.46 5.37
N ALA A 435 17.87 -4.73 4.80
CA ALA A 435 18.02 -4.08 3.50
C ALA A 435 19.18 -3.10 3.44
N GLU A 436 19.46 -2.33 4.50
CA GLU A 436 20.58 -1.40 4.52
C GLU A 436 21.91 -2.15 4.32
N LYS A 437 22.15 -3.24 5.07
CA LYS A 437 23.34 -4.08 4.91
C LYS A 437 23.42 -4.65 3.50
N SER A 438 22.31 -5.20 3.01
CA SER A 438 22.23 -5.79 1.67
C SER A 438 22.54 -4.75 0.56
N MET A 439 22.02 -3.53 0.68
CA MET A 439 22.31 -2.46 -0.27
C MET A 439 23.76 -1.95 -0.18
N ARG A 440 24.37 -1.91 1.03
CA ARG A 440 25.80 -1.59 1.16
C ARG A 440 26.69 -2.66 0.50
N ASP A 441 26.32 -3.93 0.61
CA ASP A 441 27.04 -5.03 -0.05
C ASP A 441 26.86 -4.97 -1.58
N LEU A 442 25.67 -4.68 -2.07
CA LEU A 442 25.42 -4.41 -3.50
C LEU A 442 26.29 -3.25 -3.99
N ALA A 443 26.29 -2.12 -3.28
CA ALA A 443 27.08 -0.94 -3.65
C ALA A 443 28.57 -1.21 -3.73
N ARG A 444 29.12 -2.09 -2.87
CA ARG A 444 30.53 -2.56 -2.96
C ARG A 444 30.79 -3.37 -4.24
N LYS A 445 29.79 -4.17 -4.67
CA LYS A 445 29.90 -4.92 -5.94
C LYS A 445 29.81 -3.97 -7.15
N LEU A 446 28.97 -2.94 -7.08
CA LEU A 446 28.86 -1.91 -8.12
C LEU A 446 30.13 -1.05 -8.27
N LYS A 447 31.04 -1.02 -7.30
CA LYS A 447 32.32 -0.31 -7.39
C LYS A 447 33.42 -1.06 -8.16
N LYS A 448 33.24 -2.38 -8.32
CA LYS A 448 34.23 -3.25 -8.99
C LYS A 448 33.99 -3.30 -10.49
#